data_200c2700eb83914d484a65ea016e9442
#
_entry.id   200c2700eb83914d484a65ea016e9442
#
_cell.length_a   1.000
_cell.length_b   1.000
_cell.length_c   1.000
_cell.angle_alpha   90.00
_cell.angle_beta   90.00
_cell.angle_gamma   90.00
#
_symmetry.space_group_name_H-M   'P 1'
#
loop_
_entity.id
_entity.type
_entity.pdbx_description
1 polymer ?
#
loop_
_entity_poly.entity_id
_entity_poly.type
_entity_poly.pdbx_seq_one_letter_code
_entity_poly.pdbx_strand_id
1 'polypeptide(L)'
;AIHIVELDEDVNLINIYKAECNAKKTFKDRFPELMDNFARILVEEINIDTVDYAVIEEPIFAQNRNVVRTLSEVVGAVWGTLCLSDIPTTLVDNGTWKKQILGSGKATKDDIMKYAIEQWGDNFPEQDYADAACIALYSVKENRNGST
;
A
#
# COMPACT_ATOMS: atom_id res chain seq x y z
N ALA A 1 9.39 6.62 0.88
CA ALA A 1 8.26 6.53 1.84
C ALA A 1 7.43 5.28 1.58
N ILE A 2 6.76 4.80 2.62
CA ILE A 2 5.75 3.74 2.54
C ILE A 2 4.41 4.41 2.91
N HIS A 3 3.47 4.38 1.97
CA HIS A 3 2.12 4.90 2.19
C HIS A 3 1.18 3.76 2.55
N ILE A 4 0.39 3.94 3.60
CA ILE A 4 -0.49 2.92 4.15
C ILE A 4 -1.89 3.50 4.25
N VAL A 5 -2.88 2.75 3.80
CA VAL A 5 -4.29 3.08 3.96
C VAL A 5 -5.00 1.93 4.65
N GLU A 6 -5.82 2.26 5.61
CA GLU A 6 -6.64 1.32 6.36
C GLU A 6 -8.12 1.56 6.04
N LEU A 7 -8.79 0.53 5.56
CA LEU A 7 -10.24 0.50 5.33
C LEU A 7 -10.90 -0.48 6.29
N ASP A 8 -12.16 -0.23 6.64
CA ASP A 8 -12.97 -1.20 7.38
C ASP A 8 -13.66 -2.21 6.43
N GLU A 9 -14.42 -3.13 6.97
CA GLU A 9 -15.14 -4.16 6.21
C GLU A 9 -16.22 -3.59 5.27
N ASP A 10 -16.72 -2.40 5.56
CA ASP A 10 -17.70 -1.66 4.73
C ASP A 10 -17.02 -0.68 3.77
N VAL A 11 -15.69 -0.77 3.64
CA VAL A 11 -14.88 0.04 2.74
C VAL A 11 -14.83 1.53 3.14
N ASN A 12 -15.10 1.85 4.40
CA ASN A 12 -14.90 3.20 4.91
C ASN A 12 -13.42 3.45 5.21
N LEU A 13 -12.96 4.65 4.92
CA LEU A 13 -11.59 5.07 5.25
C LEU A 13 -11.46 5.25 6.77
N ILE A 14 -10.61 4.43 7.39
CA ILE A 14 -10.29 4.54 8.81
C ILE A 14 -9.18 5.57 9.01
N ASN A 15 -8.03 5.37 8.35
CA ASN A 15 -6.89 6.27 8.48
C ASN A 15 -5.88 6.08 7.34
N ILE A 16 -4.98 7.04 7.22
CA ILE A 16 -3.83 7.02 6.34
C ILE A 16 -2.57 7.23 7.16
N TYR A 17 -1.47 6.56 6.79
CA TYR A 17 -0.19 6.63 7.49
C TYR A 17 0.94 6.73 6.48
N LYS A 18 2.06 7.31 6.90
CA LYS A 18 3.25 7.42 6.07
C LYS A 18 4.50 7.13 6.88
N ALA A 19 5.25 6.12 6.48
CA ALA A 19 6.60 5.90 6.97
C ALA A 19 7.59 6.59 6.05
N GLU A 20 8.38 7.51 6.60
CA GLU A 20 9.36 8.31 5.87
C GLU A 20 10.78 8.04 6.34
N CYS A 21 11.74 8.45 5.53
CA CYS A 21 13.16 8.46 5.86
C CYS A 21 13.83 9.66 5.21
N ASN A 22 15.03 10.02 5.67
CA ASN A 22 15.77 11.15 5.12
C ASN A 22 16.25 10.86 3.69
N ALA A 23 15.63 11.51 2.70
CA ALA A 23 15.93 11.34 1.28
C ALA A 23 17.35 11.72 0.87
N LYS A 24 18.08 12.48 1.68
CA LYS A 24 19.47 12.91 1.38
C LYS A 24 20.50 11.84 1.70
N LYS A 25 20.16 10.81 2.46
CA LYS A 25 21.05 9.69 2.78
C LYS A 25 21.06 8.65 1.67
N THR A 26 22.08 7.79 1.63
CA THR A 26 22.11 6.62 0.73
C THR A 26 20.99 5.65 1.09
N PHE A 27 20.59 4.80 0.16
CA PHE A 27 19.53 3.79 0.44
C PHE A 27 19.91 2.89 1.62
N LYS A 28 21.16 2.46 1.70
CA LYS A 28 21.65 1.62 2.79
C LYS A 28 21.45 2.25 4.17
N ASP A 29 21.63 3.58 4.25
CA ASP A 29 21.46 4.32 5.51
C ASP A 29 19.99 4.68 5.79
N ARG A 30 19.19 4.84 4.72
CA ARG A 30 17.74 5.15 4.84
C ARG A 30 16.89 3.95 5.19
N PHE A 31 17.29 2.77 4.76
CA PHE A 31 16.47 1.56 4.89
C PHE A 31 16.15 1.23 6.35
N PRO A 32 17.12 1.19 7.29
CA PRO A 32 16.80 0.97 8.69
C PRO A 32 15.82 2.01 9.27
N GLU A 33 16.02 3.28 8.97
CA GLU A 33 15.14 4.37 9.41
C GLU A 33 13.71 4.20 8.86
N LEU A 34 13.58 3.85 7.58
CA LEU A 34 12.29 3.60 6.95
C LEU A 34 11.56 2.43 7.62
N MET A 35 12.26 1.34 7.87
CA MET A 35 11.68 0.15 8.48
C MET A 35 11.35 0.35 9.96
N ASP A 36 12.16 1.11 10.70
CA ASP A 36 11.85 1.47 12.08
C ASP A 36 10.57 2.32 12.15
N ASN A 37 10.42 3.29 11.25
CA ASN A 37 9.21 4.12 11.17
C ASN A 37 7.98 3.30 10.78
N PHE A 38 8.13 2.36 9.85
CA PHE A 38 7.05 1.45 9.47
C PHE A 38 6.63 0.55 10.65
N ALA A 39 7.59 -0.07 11.34
CA ALA A 39 7.31 -0.90 12.50
C ALA A 39 6.64 -0.12 13.63
N ARG A 40 7.06 1.12 13.87
CA ARG A 40 6.43 2.00 14.85
C ARG A 40 4.96 2.27 14.52
N ILE A 41 4.64 2.55 13.27
CA ILE A 41 3.25 2.72 12.82
C ILE A 41 2.43 1.47 13.12
N LEU A 42 2.94 0.29 12.82
CA LEU A 42 2.25 -0.98 13.08
C LEU A 42 2.00 -1.23 14.56
N VAL A 43 2.95 -0.85 15.42
CA VAL A 43 2.86 -1.13 16.86
C VAL A 43 2.06 -0.06 17.60
N GLU A 44 2.25 1.22 17.25
CA GLU A 44 1.72 2.35 18.02
C GLU A 44 0.46 2.97 17.43
N GLU A 45 0.27 2.91 16.12
CA GLU A 45 -0.81 3.64 15.44
C GLU A 45 -1.89 2.72 14.86
N ILE A 46 -1.51 1.59 14.27
CA ILE A 46 -2.43 0.59 13.77
C ILE A 46 -2.69 -0.45 14.86
N ASN A 47 -3.96 -0.75 15.10
CA ASN A 47 -4.29 -1.90 15.95
C ASN A 47 -4.20 -3.19 15.11
N ILE A 48 -3.02 -3.80 15.09
CA ILE A 48 -2.74 -4.98 14.26
C ILE A 48 -3.62 -6.18 14.62
N ASP A 49 -4.16 -6.25 15.83
CA ASP A 49 -5.05 -7.34 16.24
C ASP A 49 -6.42 -7.26 15.54
N THR A 50 -6.78 -6.10 15.02
CA THR A 50 -8.02 -5.89 14.26
C THR A 50 -7.84 -5.95 12.75
N VAL A 51 -6.60 -6.11 12.26
CA VAL A 51 -6.31 -6.20 10.83
C VAL A 51 -6.51 -7.65 10.36
N ASP A 52 -7.44 -7.86 9.44
CA ASP A 52 -7.74 -9.17 8.90
C ASP A 52 -6.72 -9.61 7.85
N TYR A 53 -6.29 -8.70 6.99
CA TYR A 53 -5.31 -8.97 5.94
C TYR A 53 -4.72 -7.67 5.37
N ALA A 54 -3.62 -7.80 4.69
CA ALA A 54 -2.95 -6.71 4.00
C ALA A 54 -2.69 -7.05 2.53
N VAL A 55 -2.58 -6.03 1.71
CA VAL A 55 -2.20 -6.15 0.31
C VAL A 55 -1.10 -5.13 -0.01
N ILE A 56 -0.12 -5.55 -0.78
CA ILE A 56 1.01 -4.72 -1.20
C ILE A 56 1.06 -4.71 -2.72
N GLU A 57 1.28 -3.54 -3.31
CA GLU A 57 1.55 -3.47 -4.74
C GLU A 57 2.91 -4.08 -5.06
N GLU A 58 2.96 -4.95 -6.06
CA GLU A 58 4.23 -5.49 -6.56
C GLU A 58 5.11 -4.38 -7.14
N PRO A 59 6.44 -4.50 -7.00
CA PRO A 59 7.35 -3.57 -7.67
C PRO A 59 7.15 -3.59 -9.18
N ILE A 60 7.00 -2.39 -9.78
CA ILE A 60 6.88 -2.28 -11.22
C ILE A 60 8.23 -2.54 -11.90
N PHE A 61 8.19 -3.18 -13.07
CA PHE A 61 9.35 -3.28 -13.93
C PHE A 61 9.70 -1.89 -14.48
N ALA A 62 10.84 -1.37 -14.06
CA ALA A 62 11.41 -0.12 -14.58
C ALA A 62 12.69 -0.42 -15.33
N GLN A 63 13.06 0.46 -16.27
CA GLN A 63 14.33 0.33 -17.00
C GLN A 63 15.55 0.48 -16.08
N ASN A 64 15.40 1.23 -14.99
CA ASN A 64 16.46 1.43 -14.01
C ASN A 64 16.48 0.27 -13.00
N ARG A 65 17.48 -0.60 -13.13
CA ARG A 65 17.67 -1.76 -12.24
C ARG A 65 17.81 -1.40 -10.77
N ASN A 66 18.43 -0.25 -10.46
CA ASN A 66 18.60 0.18 -9.08
C ASN A 66 17.26 0.55 -8.43
N VAL A 67 16.35 1.16 -9.19
CA VAL A 67 14.99 1.47 -8.71
C VAL A 67 14.22 0.18 -8.45
N VAL A 68 14.24 -0.77 -9.38
CA VAL A 68 13.57 -2.07 -9.21
C VAL A 68 14.10 -2.80 -8.00
N ARG A 69 15.43 -2.84 -7.84
CA ARG A 69 16.07 -3.46 -6.68
C ARG A 69 15.64 -2.83 -5.36
N THR A 70 15.70 -1.51 -5.27
CA THR A 70 15.32 -0.76 -4.06
C THR A 70 13.85 -1.01 -3.70
N LEU A 71 12.94 -0.94 -4.67
CA LEU A 71 11.53 -1.22 -4.45
C LEU A 71 11.29 -2.66 -4.00
N SER A 72 11.97 -3.63 -4.62
CA SER A 72 11.86 -5.04 -4.27
C SER A 72 12.36 -5.33 -2.86
N GLU A 73 13.45 -4.69 -2.44
CA GLU A 73 13.99 -4.82 -1.08
C GLU A 73 13.00 -4.27 -0.04
N VAL A 74 12.39 -3.12 -0.30
CA VAL A 74 11.38 -2.51 0.59
C VAL A 74 10.11 -3.38 0.63
N VAL A 75 9.60 -3.81 -0.51
CA VAL A 75 8.40 -4.67 -0.57
C VAL A 75 8.65 -5.98 0.17
N GLY A 76 9.80 -6.61 -0.02
CA GLY A 76 10.15 -7.83 0.68
C GLY A 76 10.22 -7.66 2.20
N ALA A 77 10.79 -6.54 2.66
CA ALA A 77 10.90 -6.24 4.09
C ALA A 77 9.51 -5.95 4.71
N VAL A 78 8.67 -5.19 4.04
CA VAL A 78 7.29 -4.90 4.48
C VAL A 78 6.49 -6.19 4.54
N TRP A 79 6.55 -7.00 3.50
CA TRP A 79 5.87 -8.30 3.42
C TRP A 79 6.31 -9.23 4.54
N GLY A 80 7.63 -9.37 4.73
CA GLY A 80 8.17 -10.18 5.82
C GLY A 80 7.74 -9.71 7.20
N THR A 81 7.73 -8.40 7.44
CA THR A 81 7.27 -7.81 8.70
C THR A 81 5.80 -8.14 8.97
N LEU A 82 4.93 -8.00 7.98
CA LEU A 82 3.51 -8.32 8.10
C LEU A 82 3.28 -9.82 8.35
N CYS A 83 4.02 -10.69 7.66
CA CYS A 83 3.95 -12.13 7.88
C CYS A 83 4.38 -12.52 9.30
N LEU A 84 5.45 -11.92 9.81
CA LEU A 84 5.92 -12.15 11.19
C LEU A 84 4.95 -11.59 12.24
N SER A 85 4.09 -10.66 11.85
CA SER A 85 3.01 -10.10 12.69
C SER A 85 1.71 -10.90 12.56
N ASP A 86 1.72 -12.05 11.92
CA ASP A 86 0.57 -12.93 11.68
C ASP A 86 -0.57 -12.25 10.89
N ILE A 87 -0.23 -11.29 10.03
CA ILE A 87 -1.18 -10.64 9.13
C ILE A 87 -1.09 -11.33 7.76
N PRO A 88 -2.15 -12.03 7.33
CA PRO A 88 -2.21 -12.59 5.97
C PRO A 88 -1.99 -11.49 4.94
N THR A 89 -1.02 -11.67 4.05
CA THR A 89 -0.60 -10.63 3.11
C THR A 89 -0.51 -11.19 1.70
N THR A 90 -1.06 -10.46 0.74
CA THR A 90 -0.97 -10.78 -0.69
C THR A 90 -0.31 -9.65 -1.46
N LEU A 91 0.22 -9.97 -2.63
CA LEU A 91 0.77 -9.01 -3.56
C LEU A 91 -0.17 -8.86 -4.75
N VAL A 92 -0.23 -7.67 -5.34
CA VAL A 92 -1.00 -7.39 -6.53
C VAL A 92 -0.20 -6.53 -7.51
N ASP A 93 -0.25 -6.85 -8.79
CA ASP A 93 0.36 -6.01 -9.81
C ASP A 93 -0.49 -4.78 -10.14
N ASN A 94 0.19 -3.74 -10.61
CA ASN A 94 -0.40 -2.44 -10.92
C ASN A 94 -1.56 -2.51 -11.90
N GLY A 95 -1.44 -3.31 -12.97
CA GLY A 95 -2.48 -3.43 -14.00
C GLY A 95 -3.73 -4.13 -13.49
N THR A 96 -3.57 -5.13 -12.64
CA THR A 96 -4.68 -5.92 -12.12
C THR A 96 -5.62 -5.10 -11.23
N TRP A 97 -5.10 -4.41 -10.23
CA TRP A 97 -5.98 -3.62 -9.36
C TRP A 97 -6.61 -2.44 -10.09
N LYS A 98 -5.85 -1.77 -10.98
CA LYS A 98 -6.40 -0.67 -11.80
C LYS A 98 -7.56 -1.14 -12.67
N LYS A 99 -7.40 -2.27 -13.33
CA LYS A 99 -8.46 -2.83 -14.18
C LYS A 99 -9.70 -3.17 -13.37
N GLN A 100 -9.54 -3.76 -12.22
CA GLN A 100 -10.67 -4.18 -11.38
C GLN A 100 -11.42 -3.00 -10.75
N ILE A 101 -10.70 -1.98 -10.31
CA ILE A 101 -11.29 -0.85 -9.59
C ILE A 101 -11.74 0.25 -10.55
N LEU A 102 -10.94 0.59 -11.56
CA LEU A 102 -11.22 1.69 -12.48
C LEU A 102 -11.68 1.24 -13.87
N GLY A 103 -11.68 -0.07 -14.14
CA GLY A 103 -12.10 -0.61 -15.45
C GLY A 103 -10.99 -0.63 -16.50
N SER A 104 -9.82 -0.06 -16.24
CA SER A 104 -8.69 -0.04 -17.18
C SER A 104 -7.36 -0.16 -16.45
N GLY A 105 -6.52 -1.11 -16.86
CA GLY A 105 -5.16 -1.25 -16.38
C GLY A 105 -4.23 -0.08 -16.76
N LYS A 106 -4.69 0.80 -17.65
CA LYS A 106 -3.99 2.01 -18.09
C LYS A 106 -4.50 3.29 -17.43
N ALA A 107 -5.33 3.18 -16.38
CA ALA A 107 -5.84 4.33 -15.65
C ALA A 107 -4.69 5.27 -15.23
N THR A 108 -4.90 6.57 -15.45
CA THR A 108 -3.92 7.60 -15.14
C THR A 108 -3.94 7.96 -13.65
N LYS A 109 -2.93 8.68 -13.19
CA LYS A 109 -2.89 9.23 -11.83
C LYS A 109 -4.10 10.10 -11.52
N ASP A 110 -4.54 10.92 -12.48
CA ASP A 110 -5.72 11.77 -12.34
C ASP A 110 -7.00 10.94 -12.22
N ASP A 111 -7.13 9.86 -13.00
CA ASP A 111 -8.27 8.94 -12.91
C ASP A 111 -8.36 8.31 -11.52
N ILE A 112 -7.23 7.85 -10.99
CA ILE A 112 -7.14 7.21 -9.67
C ILE A 112 -7.51 8.21 -8.57
N MET A 113 -6.93 9.41 -8.59
CA MET A 113 -7.22 10.44 -7.59
C MET A 113 -8.69 10.85 -7.63
N LYS A 114 -9.25 11.05 -8.81
CA LYS A 114 -10.66 11.36 -8.99
C LYS A 114 -11.55 10.27 -8.39
N TYR A 115 -11.25 9.02 -8.69
CA TYR A 115 -11.98 7.88 -8.14
C TYR A 115 -11.90 7.84 -6.61
N ALA A 116 -10.70 8.00 -6.05
CA ALA A 116 -10.49 7.98 -4.61
C ALA A 116 -11.27 9.11 -3.90
N ILE A 117 -11.28 10.33 -4.46
CA ILE A 117 -12.03 11.46 -3.93
C ILE A 117 -13.53 11.18 -3.99
N GLU A 118 -14.05 10.63 -5.08
CA GLU A 118 -15.46 10.25 -5.22
C GLU A 118 -15.88 9.21 -4.18
N GLN A 119 -14.99 8.28 -3.82
CA GLN A 119 -15.28 7.21 -2.86
C GLN A 119 -15.14 7.66 -1.40
N TRP A 120 -14.11 8.42 -1.07
CA TRP A 120 -13.70 8.70 0.30
C TRP A 120 -13.55 10.19 0.64
N GLY A 121 -13.88 11.09 -0.31
CA GLY A 121 -13.66 12.51 -0.12
C GLY A 121 -12.23 12.96 -0.35
N ASP A 122 -11.96 14.25 -0.24
CA ASP A 122 -10.64 14.86 -0.45
C ASP A 122 -9.75 14.70 0.79
N ASN A 123 -9.35 13.45 1.05
CA ASN A 123 -8.54 13.07 2.22
C ASN A 123 -7.14 12.57 1.85
N PHE A 124 -6.72 12.75 0.60
CA PHE A 124 -5.46 12.21 0.08
C PHE A 124 -4.49 13.33 -0.30
N PRO A 125 -3.56 13.70 0.60
CA PRO A 125 -2.60 14.77 0.32
C PRO A 125 -1.56 14.42 -0.74
N GLU A 126 -1.36 13.13 -1.01
CA GLU A 126 -0.42 12.62 -2.01
C GLU A 126 -1.06 11.51 -2.84
N GLN A 127 -0.63 11.38 -4.10
CA GLN A 127 -1.12 10.35 -5.03
C GLN A 127 -1.00 8.94 -4.47
N ASP A 128 0.10 8.64 -3.79
CA ASP A 128 0.38 7.30 -3.28
C ASP A 128 -0.65 6.82 -2.25
N TYR A 129 -1.31 7.73 -1.52
CA TYR A 129 -2.42 7.37 -0.65
C TYR A 129 -3.66 6.96 -1.45
N ALA A 130 -3.94 7.63 -2.56
CA ALA A 130 -5.05 7.27 -3.43
C ALA A 130 -4.84 5.89 -4.06
N ASP A 131 -3.62 5.59 -4.49
CA ASP A 131 -3.24 4.28 -4.99
C ASP A 131 -3.43 3.21 -3.90
N ALA A 132 -2.93 3.46 -2.70
CA ALA A 132 -3.06 2.54 -1.57
C ALA A 132 -4.52 2.29 -1.17
N ALA A 133 -5.38 3.32 -1.20
CA ALA A 133 -6.81 3.17 -0.93
C ALA A 133 -7.49 2.28 -1.97
N CYS A 134 -7.19 2.47 -3.25
CA CYS A 134 -7.72 1.63 -4.32
C CYS A 134 -7.23 0.18 -4.23
N ILE A 135 -5.97 -0.02 -3.85
CA ILE A 135 -5.40 -1.35 -3.62
C ILE A 135 -6.09 -2.04 -2.44
N ALA A 136 -6.35 -1.33 -1.36
CA ALA A 136 -7.10 -1.85 -0.23
C ALA A 136 -8.53 -2.24 -0.63
N LEU A 137 -9.21 -1.40 -1.42
CA LEU A 137 -10.53 -1.72 -1.96
C LEU A 137 -10.50 -2.98 -2.83
N TYR A 138 -9.51 -3.10 -3.70
CA TYR A 138 -9.30 -4.30 -4.50
C TYR A 138 -9.22 -5.54 -3.62
N SER A 139 -8.44 -5.48 -2.55
CA SER A 139 -8.27 -6.59 -1.61
C SER A 139 -9.59 -6.97 -0.91
N VAL A 140 -10.40 -6.00 -0.49
CA VAL A 140 -11.72 -6.26 0.10
C VAL A 140 -12.62 -6.98 -0.90
N LYS A 141 -12.68 -6.53 -2.15
CA LYS A 141 -13.50 -7.16 -3.20
C LYS A 141 -13.04 -8.59 -3.50
N GLU A 142 -11.73 -8.83 -3.61
CA GLU A 142 -11.18 -10.17 -3.86
C GLU A 142 -11.48 -11.12 -2.71
N ASN A 143 -11.36 -10.70 -1.47
CA ASN A 143 -11.65 -11.53 -0.31
C ASN A 143 -13.13 -11.87 -0.19
N ARG A 144 -14.03 -10.96 -0.55
CA ARG A 144 -15.48 -11.24 -0.62
C ARG A 144 -15.82 -12.27 -1.69
N ASN A 145 -15.17 -12.18 -2.86
CA ASN A 145 -15.39 -13.10 -3.98
C ASN A 145 -14.75 -14.48 -3.74
N GLY A 146 -13.64 -14.53 -3.00
CA GLY A 146 -12.92 -15.75 -2.67
C GLY A 146 -13.46 -16.54 -1.49
N SER A 147 -14.40 -15.98 -0.72
CA SER A 147 -14.99 -16.63 0.47
C SER A 147 -16.23 -17.49 0.17
N THR A 148 -16.44 -17.81 -1.08
CA THR A 148 -17.44 -18.82 -1.50
C THR A 148 -16.78 -20.23 -1.63
#